data_ba5d1dc61e2aa9f34e60133e30ff8184
#
_entry.id   ba5d1dc61e2aa9f34e60133e30ff8184
#
_cell.length_a   1.000
_cell.length_b   1.000
_cell.length_c   1.000
_cell.angle_alpha   90.00
_cell.angle_beta   90.00
_cell.angle_gamma   90.00
#
_symmetry.space_group_name_H-M   'P 1'
#
loop_
_entity.id
_entity.type
_entity.pdbx_description
1 polymer ?
#
loop_
_entity_poly.entity_id
_entity_poly.type
_entity_poly.pdbx_seq_one_letter_code
_entity_poly.pdbx_strand_id
1 'polypeptide(L)'
;PSDVLHIPGLGFDGLVGYSPIAMAKNAIGLAIATEEYGAKFFANGATPGGLLEYPGTVKNPDAVRESWEKGFSQNNSHKIAVLEEGMKYTPISISPNEAQFLETRKFQINEIARIFRVPPHMVGDLEKSSFSNIEQQSLEFVKYTLEPWLMRWEQAMARALFTQEEKTAFFIKFNVDGLLRGDYASRMS
;
A
#
# COMPACT_ATOMS: atom_id res chain seq x y z
N PRO A 1 27.63 -4.30 22.49
CA PRO A 1 27.96 -2.92 22.76
C PRO A 1 26.98 -2.36 23.78
N SER A 2 27.52 -2.01 24.94
CA SER A 2 26.76 -1.53 26.11
C SER A 2 26.02 -0.20 25.86
N ASP A 3 26.38 0.50 24.80
CA ASP A 3 25.92 1.85 24.49
C ASP A 3 24.74 1.88 23.51
N VAL A 4 24.17 0.73 23.18
CA VAL A 4 23.05 0.61 22.25
C VAL A 4 21.91 -0.18 22.90
N LEU A 5 20.74 0.48 23.00
CA LEU A 5 19.51 -0.19 23.38
C LEU A 5 18.90 -0.87 22.15
N HIS A 6 19.00 -2.21 22.09
CA HIS A 6 18.43 -2.98 21.00
C HIS A 6 17.09 -3.61 21.42
N ILE A 7 16.02 -3.27 20.70
CA ILE A 7 14.67 -3.81 20.91
C ILE A 7 14.28 -4.57 19.63
N PRO A 8 14.51 -5.88 19.55
CA PRO A 8 14.23 -6.66 18.35
C PRO A 8 12.73 -6.80 18.12
N GLY A 9 12.33 -6.77 16.86
CA GLY A 9 11.01 -7.19 16.42
C GLY A 9 10.86 -8.72 16.44
N LEU A 10 9.84 -9.23 15.72
CA LEU A 10 9.69 -10.66 15.52
C LEU A 10 10.88 -11.21 14.74
N GLY A 11 11.53 -12.25 15.27
CA GLY A 11 12.68 -12.90 14.68
C GLY A 11 12.69 -14.39 15.02
N PHE A 12 13.59 -15.14 14.39
CA PHE A 12 13.70 -16.58 14.60
C PHE A 12 14.58 -16.91 15.83
N ASP A 13 15.66 -16.18 16.00
CA ASP A 13 16.70 -16.46 17.00
C ASP A 13 16.59 -15.61 18.27
N GLY A 14 15.64 -14.67 18.31
CA GLY A 14 15.47 -13.72 19.42
C GLY A 14 16.56 -12.65 19.52
N LEU A 15 17.55 -12.65 18.63
CA LEU A 15 18.65 -11.70 18.58
C LEU A 15 18.39 -10.57 17.58
N VAL A 16 17.85 -10.93 16.40
CA VAL A 16 17.59 -10.00 15.31
C VAL A 16 16.15 -10.16 14.83
N GLY A 17 15.45 -9.03 14.68
CA GLY A 17 14.09 -9.02 14.10
C GLY A 17 14.10 -9.07 12.57
N TYR A 18 13.10 -9.73 11.99
CA TYR A 18 12.85 -9.66 10.56
C TYR A 18 12.31 -8.29 10.17
N SER A 19 12.72 -7.81 9.00
CA SER A 19 12.10 -6.62 8.41
C SER A 19 10.68 -6.96 7.92
N PRO A 20 9.63 -6.29 8.40
CA PRO A 20 8.27 -6.48 7.88
C PRO A 20 8.17 -6.20 6.37
N ILE A 21 8.95 -5.23 5.88
CA ILE A 21 9.01 -4.89 4.45
C ILE A 21 9.58 -6.07 3.65
N ALA A 22 10.67 -6.68 4.13
CA ALA A 22 11.27 -7.83 3.46
C ALA A 22 10.34 -9.06 3.45
N MET A 23 9.61 -9.27 4.53
CA MET A 23 8.63 -10.36 4.64
C MET A 23 7.43 -10.14 3.72
N ALA A 24 7.01 -8.89 3.54
CA ALA A 24 5.87 -8.49 2.71
C ALA A 24 6.27 -8.06 1.28
N LYS A 25 7.50 -8.35 0.85
CA LYS A 25 8.06 -7.85 -0.43
C LYS A 25 7.17 -8.10 -1.65
N ASN A 26 6.49 -9.25 -1.69
CA ASN A 26 5.63 -9.60 -2.84
C ASN A 26 4.34 -8.74 -2.86
N ALA A 27 3.72 -8.52 -1.71
CA ALA A 27 2.53 -7.67 -1.60
C ALA A 27 2.87 -6.21 -1.93
N ILE A 28 3.98 -5.70 -1.39
CA ILE A 28 4.45 -4.34 -1.68
C ILE A 28 4.87 -4.21 -3.16
N GLY A 29 5.58 -5.21 -3.70
CA GLY A 29 5.98 -5.23 -5.11
C GLY A 29 4.79 -5.25 -6.05
N LEU A 30 3.74 -6.01 -5.74
CA LEU A 30 2.50 -6.02 -6.51
C LEU A 30 1.80 -4.67 -6.46
N ALA A 31 1.75 -4.01 -5.30
CA ALA A 31 1.17 -2.67 -5.16
C ALA A 31 1.90 -1.65 -6.06
N ILE A 32 3.23 -1.63 -6.02
CA ILE A 32 4.06 -0.75 -6.85
C ILE A 32 3.84 -1.05 -8.34
N ALA A 33 3.90 -2.32 -8.74
CA ALA A 33 3.71 -2.71 -10.14
C ALA A 33 2.31 -2.35 -10.66
N THR A 34 1.28 -2.48 -9.84
CA THR A 34 -0.09 -2.10 -10.19
C THR A 34 -0.22 -0.58 -10.34
N GLU A 35 0.43 0.19 -9.49
CA GLU A 35 0.45 1.65 -9.57
C GLU A 35 1.17 2.12 -10.85
N GLU A 36 2.34 1.57 -11.15
CA GLU A 36 3.08 1.89 -12.38
C GLU A 36 2.30 1.51 -13.63
N TYR A 37 1.66 0.33 -13.63
CA TYR A 37 0.81 -0.10 -14.72
C TYR A 37 -0.35 0.88 -14.94
N GLY A 38 -1.06 1.25 -13.88
CA GLY A 38 -2.15 2.22 -13.96
C GLY A 38 -1.68 3.58 -14.46
N ALA A 39 -0.57 4.08 -13.94
CA ALA A 39 -0.01 5.35 -14.37
C ALA A 39 0.34 5.35 -15.86
N LYS A 40 0.98 4.30 -16.36
CA LYS A 40 1.32 4.14 -17.79
C LYS A 40 0.06 4.00 -18.65
N PHE A 41 -0.91 3.21 -18.20
CA PHE A 41 -2.15 3.01 -18.94
C PHE A 41 -2.93 4.33 -19.11
N PHE A 42 -3.10 5.09 -18.03
CA PHE A 42 -3.79 6.38 -18.11
C PHE A 42 -2.98 7.46 -18.84
N ALA A 43 -1.65 7.48 -18.67
CA ALA A 43 -0.78 8.40 -19.41
C ALA A 43 -0.85 8.18 -20.94
N ASN A 44 -1.09 6.96 -21.36
CA ASN A 44 -1.29 6.62 -22.79
C ASN A 44 -2.76 6.79 -23.25
N GLY A 45 -3.58 7.52 -22.48
CA GLY A 45 -4.98 7.78 -22.80
C GLY A 45 -5.89 6.58 -22.68
N ALA A 46 -5.53 5.62 -21.80
CA ALA A 46 -6.26 4.36 -21.60
C ALA A 46 -6.46 3.55 -22.89
N THR A 47 -5.63 3.77 -23.89
CA THR A 47 -5.70 3.06 -25.18
C THR A 47 -4.86 1.78 -25.08
N PRO A 48 -5.47 0.60 -25.22
CA PRO A 48 -4.71 -0.63 -25.23
C PRO A 48 -3.80 -0.71 -26.45
N GLY A 49 -2.64 -1.36 -26.30
CA GLY A 49 -1.79 -1.72 -27.43
C GLY A 49 -2.54 -2.61 -28.41
N GLY A 50 -2.27 -2.50 -29.69
CA GLY A 50 -2.98 -3.29 -30.70
C GLY A 50 -2.13 -3.61 -31.92
N LEU A 51 -2.70 -4.47 -32.73
CA LEU A 51 -2.19 -4.79 -34.07
C LEU A 51 -2.91 -3.93 -35.10
N LEU A 52 -2.12 -3.31 -36.00
CA LEU A 52 -2.65 -2.71 -37.19
C LEU A 52 -2.46 -3.72 -38.32
N GLU A 53 -3.56 -4.29 -38.79
CA GLU A 53 -3.58 -5.29 -39.88
C GLU A 53 -3.81 -4.61 -41.18
N TYR A 54 -3.02 -4.99 -42.20
CA TYR A 54 -3.16 -4.53 -43.60
C TYR A 54 -3.22 -5.73 -44.54
N PRO A 55 -4.18 -5.81 -45.43
CA PRO A 55 -4.37 -6.97 -46.31
C PRO A 55 -3.30 -7.13 -47.39
N GLY A 56 -2.43 -6.15 -47.55
CA GLY A 56 -1.33 -6.15 -48.51
C GLY A 56 0.06 -6.13 -47.88
N THR A 57 1.06 -5.68 -48.62
CA THR A 57 2.43 -5.52 -48.13
C THR A 57 2.68 -4.05 -47.77
N VAL A 58 3.03 -3.79 -46.52
CA VAL A 58 3.42 -2.46 -46.05
C VAL A 58 4.87 -2.21 -46.48
N LYS A 59 5.11 -1.20 -47.31
CA LYS A 59 6.47 -0.86 -47.82
C LYS A 59 7.39 -0.34 -46.73
N ASN A 60 6.85 0.38 -45.75
CA ASN A 60 7.59 0.92 -44.60
C ASN A 60 6.79 0.81 -43.30
N PRO A 61 6.90 -0.32 -42.57
CA PRO A 61 6.16 -0.55 -41.33
C PRO A 61 6.49 0.46 -40.22
N ASP A 62 7.75 0.92 -40.16
CA ASP A 62 8.19 1.85 -39.12
C ASP A 62 7.58 3.24 -39.33
N ALA A 63 7.47 3.73 -40.54
CA ALA A 63 6.80 5.00 -40.83
C ALA A 63 5.30 4.95 -40.45
N VAL A 64 4.64 3.81 -40.68
CA VAL A 64 3.24 3.62 -40.28
C VAL A 64 3.11 3.63 -38.75
N ARG A 65 4.01 2.93 -38.04
CA ARG A 65 4.06 2.92 -36.60
C ARG A 65 4.28 4.31 -36.02
N GLU A 66 5.29 5.05 -36.51
CA GLU A 66 5.57 6.41 -36.05
C GLU A 66 4.40 7.37 -36.31
N SER A 67 3.75 7.26 -37.48
CA SER A 67 2.57 8.06 -37.80
C SER A 67 1.42 7.77 -36.88
N TRP A 68 1.19 6.49 -36.54
CA TRP A 68 0.18 6.06 -35.58
C TRP A 68 0.47 6.58 -34.17
N GLU A 69 1.71 6.40 -33.70
CA GLU A 69 2.12 6.89 -32.39
C GLU A 69 2.00 8.41 -32.26
N LYS A 70 2.43 9.17 -33.27
CA LYS A 70 2.27 10.63 -33.31
C LYS A 70 0.81 11.07 -33.38
N GLY A 71 -0.02 10.31 -34.08
CA GLY A 71 -1.45 10.60 -34.24
C GLY A 71 -2.28 10.34 -32.99
N PHE A 72 -1.91 9.35 -32.15
CA PHE A 72 -2.73 8.82 -31.06
C PHE A 72 -2.01 8.76 -29.71
N SER A 73 -0.80 9.37 -29.55
CA SER A 73 -0.13 9.47 -28.26
C SER A 73 -0.65 10.63 -27.42
N GLN A 74 -0.58 10.45 -26.11
CA GLN A 74 -0.82 11.40 -25.01
C GLN A 74 -1.92 12.49 -25.22
N ASN A 75 -1.67 13.52 -26.03
CA ASN A 75 -2.61 14.62 -26.24
C ASN A 75 -3.68 14.36 -27.31
N ASN A 76 -3.60 13.25 -28.02
CA ASN A 76 -4.44 12.94 -29.18
C ASN A 76 -5.25 11.64 -29.00
N SER A 77 -5.27 11.06 -27.81
CA SER A 77 -5.90 9.76 -27.53
C SER A 77 -7.40 9.67 -27.81
N HIS A 78 -8.09 10.82 -27.91
CA HIS A 78 -9.53 10.89 -28.21
C HIS A 78 -9.85 11.22 -29.66
N LYS A 79 -8.85 11.25 -30.56
CA LYS A 79 -9.10 11.51 -32.00
C LYS A 79 -9.60 10.25 -32.68
N ILE A 80 -10.50 10.45 -33.64
CA ILE A 80 -11.02 9.38 -34.47
C ILE A 80 -9.89 8.96 -35.47
N ALA A 81 -9.53 7.66 -35.42
CA ALA A 81 -8.64 7.08 -36.40
C ALA A 81 -9.39 6.78 -37.70
N VAL A 82 -8.91 7.27 -38.81
CA VAL A 82 -9.40 6.87 -40.13
C VAL A 82 -8.43 5.83 -40.68
N LEU A 83 -8.90 4.62 -40.90
CA LEU A 83 -8.15 3.51 -41.46
C LEU A 83 -8.49 3.40 -42.96
N GLU A 84 -7.50 3.51 -43.78
CA GLU A 84 -7.65 3.44 -45.25
C GLU A 84 -7.28 2.03 -45.76
N GLU A 85 -7.64 1.76 -47.02
CA GLU A 85 -7.22 0.56 -47.76
C GLU A 85 -7.48 -0.79 -47.05
N GLY A 86 -8.53 -0.88 -46.28
CA GLY A 86 -8.90 -2.11 -45.56
C GLY A 86 -8.07 -2.45 -44.33
N MET A 87 -7.29 -1.50 -43.84
CA MET A 87 -6.62 -1.65 -42.55
C MET A 87 -7.62 -1.89 -41.42
N LYS A 88 -7.26 -2.75 -40.44
CA LYS A 88 -8.02 -3.03 -39.25
C LYS A 88 -7.15 -2.85 -38.04
N TYR A 89 -7.70 -2.27 -36.98
CA TYR A 89 -7.08 -2.20 -35.66
C TYR A 89 -7.68 -3.26 -34.77
N THR A 90 -6.85 -4.17 -34.25
CA THR A 90 -7.27 -5.20 -33.30
C THR A 90 -6.50 -4.99 -32.00
N PRO A 91 -7.19 -4.62 -30.88
CA PRO A 91 -6.52 -4.47 -29.59
C PRO A 91 -6.00 -5.82 -29.09
N ILE A 92 -4.72 -5.85 -28.67
CA ILE A 92 -4.07 -7.06 -28.14
C ILE A 92 -4.12 -7.10 -26.62
N SER A 93 -4.13 -5.94 -25.95
CA SER A 93 -4.14 -5.89 -24.50
C SER A 93 -5.55 -6.08 -23.95
N ILE A 94 -5.63 -6.84 -22.89
CA ILE A 94 -6.85 -6.91 -22.08
C ILE A 94 -7.02 -5.52 -21.45
N SER A 95 -8.08 -4.81 -21.85
CA SER A 95 -8.49 -3.60 -21.12
C SER A 95 -8.76 -4.01 -19.67
N PRO A 96 -8.07 -3.44 -18.68
CA PRO A 96 -8.41 -3.72 -17.31
C PRO A 96 -9.86 -3.30 -17.12
N ASN A 97 -10.69 -4.20 -16.62
CA ASN A 97 -11.99 -3.80 -16.13
C ASN A 97 -11.72 -2.75 -15.05
N GLU A 98 -12.11 -1.50 -15.27
CA GLU A 98 -11.82 -0.39 -14.34
C GLU A 98 -12.25 -0.71 -12.92
N ALA A 99 -13.37 -1.41 -12.76
CA ALA A 99 -13.84 -1.87 -11.47
C ALA A 99 -12.87 -2.86 -10.81
N GLN A 100 -12.37 -3.85 -11.54
CA GLN A 100 -11.40 -4.83 -11.00
C GLN A 100 -10.05 -4.19 -10.67
N PHE A 101 -9.62 -3.21 -11.44
CA PHE A 101 -8.39 -2.46 -11.15
C PHE A 101 -8.51 -1.66 -9.86
N LEU A 102 -9.62 -0.95 -9.67
CA LEU A 102 -9.89 -0.20 -8.44
C LEU A 102 -10.03 -1.12 -7.22
N GLU A 103 -10.73 -2.26 -7.37
CA GLU A 103 -10.84 -3.27 -6.31
C GLU A 103 -9.48 -3.85 -5.93
N THR A 104 -8.63 -4.13 -6.89
CA THR A 104 -7.26 -4.62 -6.65
C THR A 104 -6.46 -3.60 -5.85
N ARG A 105 -6.51 -2.32 -6.21
CA ARG A 105 -5.82 -1.26 -5.47
C ARG A 105 -6.33 -1.13 -4.02
N LYS A 106 -7.63 -1.18 -3.82
CA LYS A 106 -8.24 -1.16 -2.48
C LYS A 106 -7.81 -2.38 -1.66
N PHE A 107 -7.80 -3.56 -2.28
CA PHE A 107 -7.33 -4.78 -1.62
C PHE A 107 -5.88 -4.64 -1.16
N GLN A 108 -5.00 -4.04 -1.98
CA GLN A 108 -3.59 -3.84 -1.63
C GLN A 108 -3.40 -2.90 -0.45
N ILE A 109 -4.19 -1.81 -0.36
CA ILE A 109 -4.16 -0.92 0.81
C ILE A 109 -4.48 -1.72 2.08
N ASN A 110 -5.54 -2.52 2.05
CA ASN A 110 -5.97 -3.33 3.18
C ASN A 110 -4.95 -4.43 3.52
N GLU A 111 -4.30 -5.02 2.54
CA GLU A 111 -3.27 -6.04 2.74
C GLU A 111 -2.04 -5.46 3.42
N ILE A 112 -1.54 -4.31 2.95
CA ILE A 112 -0.40 -3.63 3.57
C ILE A 112 -0.75 -3.15 4.99
N ALA A 113 -1.92 -2.55 5.18
CA ALA A 113 -2.40 -2.16 6.50
C ALA A 113 -2.44 -3.34 7.48
N ARG A 114 -2.87 -4.52 7.02
CA ARG A 114 -2.90 -5.76 7.81
C ARG A 114 -1.51 -6.25 8.21
N ILE A 115 -0.52 -6.15 7.33
CA ILE A 115 0.87 -6.53 7.63
C ILE A 115 1.41 -5.72 8.81
N PHE A 116 1.11 -4.44 8.87
CA PHE A 116 1.49 -3.55 9.96
C PHE A 116 0.48 -3.52 11.11
N ARG A 117 -0.61 -4.27 11.03
CA ARG A 117 -1.72 -4.29 11.99
C ARG A 117 -2.30 -2.89 12.25
N VAL A 118 -2.36 -2.07 11.20
CA VAL A 118 -2.97 -0.74 11.25
C VAL A 118 -4.38 -0.85 10.70
N PRO A 119 -5.42 -0.36 11.41
CA PRO A 119 -6.78 -0.35 10.88
C PRO A 119 -6.88 0.49 9.60
N PRO A 120 -7.67 0.05 8.60
CA PRO A 120 -7.77 0.74 7.31
C PRO A 120 -8.18 2.22 7.42
N HIS A 121 -9.04 2.58 8.37
CA HIS A 121 -9.46 3.97 8.57
C HIS A 121 -8.29 4.90 8.95
N MET A 122 -7.24 4.40 9.63
CA MET A 122 -6.05 5.18 10.00
C MET A 122 -5.14 5.47 8.81
N VAL A 123 -5.27 4.73 7.71
CA VAL A 123 -4.60 4.99 6.43
C VAL A 123 -5.53 5.64 5.40
N GLY A 124 -6.69 6.14 5.84
CA GLY A 124 -7.62 6.88 5.01
C GLY A 124 -8.64 6.04 4.23
N ASP A 125 -8.70 4.73 4.44
CA ASP A 125 -9.73 3.87 3.86
C ASP A 125 -10.95 3.80 4.79
N LEU A 126 -11.98 4.57 4.45
CA LEU A 126 -13.23 4.68 5.22
C LEU A 126 -14.38 3.87 4.63
N GLU A 127 -14.16 3.09 3.58
CA GLU A 127 -15.23 2.41 2.82
C GLU A 127 -16.13 1.50 3.68
N LYS A 128 -15.54 0.84 4.67
CA LYS A 128 -16.26 -0.08 5.59
C LYS A 128 -16.37 0.48 7.01
N SER A 129 -16.20 1.78 7.17
CA SER A 129 -16.11 2.41 8.48
C SER A 129 -17.43 3.06 8.85
N SER A 130 -17.94 2.78 10.06
CA SER A 130 -18.99 3.52 10.76
C SER A 130 -18.39 4.19 11.99
N PHE A 131 -19.02 5.22 12.54
CA PHE A 131 -18.50 5.93 13.71
C PHE A 131 -18.22 4.98 14.89
N SER A 132 -19.16 4.12 15.23
CA SER A 132 -19.00 3.15 16.32
C SER A 132 -17.89 2.12 16.04
N ASN A 133 -17.70 1.76 14.77
CA ASN A 133 -16.68 0.82 14.38
C ASN A 133 -15.27 1.44 14.41
N ILE A 134 -15.14 2.72 14.06
CA ILE A 134 -13.88 3.47 14.12
C ILE A 134 -13.37 3.59 15.56
N GLU A 135 -14.24 3.91 16.51
CA GLU A 135 -13.86 3.99 17.92
C GLU A 135 -13.37 2.63 18.43
N GLN A 136 -14.13 1.57 18.17
CA GLN A 136 -13.75 0.21 18.57
C GLN A 136 -12.42 -0.23 17.94
N GLN A 137 -12.23 0.01 16.64
CA GLN A 137 -10.99 -0.30 15.94
C GLN A 137 -9.80 0.52 16.47
N SER A 138 -10.02 1.77 16.88
CA SER A 138 -8.99 2.60 17.49
C SER A 138 -8.55 2.06 18.84
N LEU A 139 -9.48 1.61 19.68
CA LEU A 139 -9.17 0.93 20.94
C LEU A 139 -8.41 -0.38 20.71
N GLU A 140 -8.84 -1.16 19.74
CA GLU A 140 -8.18 -2.41 19.36
C GLU A 140 -6.75 -2.17 18.82
N PHE A 141 -6.54 -1.10 18.07
CA PHE A 141 -5.21 -0.72 17.62
C PHE A 141 -4.27 -0.42 18.79
N VAL A 142 -4.73 0.35 19.77
CA VAL A 142 -3.94 0.61 20.98
C VAL A 142 -3.64 -0.69 21.70
N LYS A 143 -4.65 -1.51 21.95
CA LYS A 143 -4.54 -2.74 22.75
C LYS A 143 -3.72 -3.84 22.08
N TYR A 144 -3.93 -4.07 20.77
CA TYR A 144 -3.35 -5.23 20.08
C TYR A 144 -2.15 -4.89 19.20
N THR A 145 -1.96 -3.63 18.83
CA THR A 145 -0.84 -3.21 17.98
C THR A 145 0.19 -2.41 18.76
N LEU A 146 -0.22 -1.36 19.47
CA LEU A 146 0.72 -0.49 20.18
C LEU A 146 1.19 -1.06 21.51
N GLU A 147 0.28 -1.50 22.37
CA GLU A 147 0.61 -1.95 23.72
C GLU A 147 1.70 -3.03 23.77
N PRO A 148 1.72 -4.06 22.89
CA PRO A 148 2.81 -5.03 22.86
C PRO A 148 4.18 -4.41 22.57
N TRP A 149 4.23 -3.36 21.75
CA TRP A 149 5.46 -2.62 21.47
C TRP A 149 5.86 -1.75 22.65
N LEU A 150 4.92 -1.03 23.23
CA LEU A 150 5.16 -0.18 24.41
C LEU A 150 5.70 -1.01 25.58
N MET A 151 5.12 -2.17 25.85
CA MET A 151 5.60 -3.08 26.87
C MET A 151 7.05 -3.55 26.60
N ARG A 152 7.39 -3.86 25.37
CA ARG A 152 8.78 -4.23 25.00
C ARG A 152 9.74 -3.07 25.27
N TRP A 153 9.37 -1.86 24.90
CA TRP A 153 10.15 -0.67 25.18
C TRP A 153 10.31 -0.41 26.67
N GLU A 154 9.23 -0.45 27.45
CA GLU A 154 9.23 -0.28 28.91
C GLU A 154 10.18 -1.27 29.57
N GLN A 155 10.04 -2.54 29.21
CA GLN A 155 10.89 -3.60 29.78
C GLN A 155 12.36 -3.50 29.35
N ALA A 156 12.62 -3.15 28.10
CA ALA A 156 13.98 -3.02 27.59
C ALA A 156 14.69 -1.80 28.23
N MET A 157 13.99 -0.67 28.33
CA MET A 157 14.51 0.53 29.00
C MET A 157 14.72 0.30 30.49
N ALA A 158 13.77 -0.31 31.19
CA ALA A 158 13.92 -0.62 32.60
C ALA A 158 15.12 -1.56 32.87
N ARG A 159 15.37 -2.51 31.94
CA ARG A 159 16.47 -3.44 32.03
C ARG A 159 17.84 -2.78 31.81
N ALA A 160 17.89 -1.82 30.86
CA ALA A 160 19.13 -1.15 30.46
C ALA A 160 19.51 0.05 31.32
N LEU A 161 18.52 0.78 31.86
CA LEU A 161 18.75 2.08 32.50
C LEU A 161 18.73 2.00 34.04
N PHE A 162 18.02 1.04 34.62
CA PHE A 162 17.87 0.95 36.07
C PHE A 162 18.78 -0.13 36.68
N THR A 163 19.40 0.22 37.80
CA THR A 163 20.04 -0.73 38.71
C THR A 163 19.02 -1.67 39.36
N GLN A 164 19.45 -2.73 40.04
CA GLN A 164 18.52 -3.64 40.73
C GLN A 164 17.77 -2.97 41.88
N GLU A 165 18.41 -2.02 42.56
CA GLU A 165 17.79 -1.24 43.61
C GLU A 165 16.74 -0.27 43.07
N GLU A 166 17.06 0.46 42.00
CA GLU A 166 16.15 1.40 41.35
C GLU A 166 14.90 0.73 40.77
N LYS A 167 14.99 -0.52 40.29
CA LYS A 167 13.84 -1.31 39.80
C LYS A 167 12.79 -1.56 40.85
N THR A 168 13.12 -1.45 42.16
CA THR A 168 12.16 -1.61 43.21
C THR A 168 11.38 -0.32 43.50
N ALA A 169 11.92 0.83 43.16
CA ALA A 169 11.38 2.15 43.45
C ALA A 169 10.84 2.86 42.19
N PHE A 170 11.34 2.54 41.02
CA PHE A 170 11.00 3.21 39.78
C PHE A 170 10.52 2.25 38.70
N PHE A 171 9.64 2.74 37.84
CA PHE A 171 9.20 2.04 36.64
C PHE A 171 9.07 3.02 35.47
N ILE A 172 9.19 2.49 34.25
CA ILE A 172 8.92 3.25 33.02
C ILE A 172 7.57 2.80 32.49
N LYS A 173 6.69 3.76 32.22
CA LYS A 173 5.36 3.51 31.67
C LYS A 173 5.03 4.53 30.60
N PHE A 174 4.61 4.06 29.43
CA PHE A 174 4.02 4.94 28.40
C PHE A 174 2.58 5.27 28.79
N ASN A 175 2.23 6.55 28.74
CA ASN A 175 0.86 6.99 28.95
C ASN A 175 0.12 6.99 27.61
N VAL A 176 -0.80 6.06 27.43
CA VAL A 176 -1.65 5.91 26.23
C VAL A 176 -3.00 6.61 26.35
N ASP A 177 -3.31 7.23 27.51
CA ASP A 177 -4.60 7.89 27.76
C ASP A 177 -4.92 8.96 26.71
N GLY A 178 -3.88 9.61 26.16
CA GLY A 178 -4.04 10.58 25.10
C GLY A 178 -4.60 10.02 23.79
N LEU A 179 -4.30 8.74 23.49
CA LEU A 179 -4.80 8.05 22.30
C LEU A 179 -6.24 7.55 22.47
N LEU A 180 -6.68 7.41 23.72
CA LEU A 180 -8.01 6.92 24.09
C LEU A 180 -9.01 8.06 24.34
N ARG A 181 -8.61 9.32 24.15
CA ARG A 181 -9.44 10.51 24.46
C ARG A 181 -10.67 10.68 23.58
N GLY A 182 -10.81 9.92 22.49
CA GLY A 182 -12.02 9.89 21.65
C GLY A 182 -13.24 9.27 22.34
N ASP A 183 -13.03 8.43 23.35
CA ASP A 183 -14.08 7.70 24.06
C ASP A 183 -14.50 8.46 25.34
N TYR A 184 -15.18 9.60 25.16
CA TYR A 184 -15.68 10.39 26.28
C TYR A 184 -16.80 9.69 27.05
N ALA A 185 -17.54 8.80 26.38
CA ALA A 185 -18.71 8.11 26.96
C ALA A 185 -18.30 6.99 27.94
N SER A 186 -17.24 6.22 27.65
CA SER A 186 -16.76 5.14 28.52
C SER A 186 -15.95 5.63 29.73
N ARG A 187 -15.59 6.92 29.79
CA ARG A 187 -14.96 7.53 30.97
C ARG A 187 -15.94 8.01 32.05
N MET A 188 -17.21 8.14 31.69
CA MET A 188 -18.25 8.65 32.63
C MET A 188 -19.17 7.54 33.19
N SER A 189 -18.95 6.29 32.79
CA SER A 189 -19.58 5.11 33.37
C SER A 189 -18.63 4.39 34.35
#